data_63d5aba928fa2ce85ba41db775717b79
#
_entry.id   63d5aba928fa2ce85ba41db775717b79
#
_cell.length_a   1.000
_cell.length_b   1.000
_cell.length_c   1.000
_cell.angle_alpha   90.00
_cell.angle_beta   90.00
_cell.angle_gamma   90.00
#
_symmetry.space_group_name_H-M   'P 1'
#
loop_
_entity.id
_entity.type
_entity.pdbx_description
1 polymer ?
#
loop_
_entity_poly.entity_id
_entity_poly.type
_entity_poly.pdbx_seq_one_letter_code
_entity_poly.pdbx_strand_id
1 'polypeptide(L)'
;VTHADWLLVSGERGNPSTRLDGRRPDGEAWSRGNDARPLVHGAVYFAELLAGISAMRAGDLLLFTDWRGDPDERLGGPGTEIGAVLGRAAERGVVVKGLLWRSHLDSIHFSQEENRHLGEEIAEAGGECLLDMRVRPGGSHHQKMVVLRHRGRPERDVAYVGGIDLCRNRNDDATHRGDRQSLPLASAYGPHPPWHDVQLALRGPAVGDVEAVFRERWQDPSPLSRSPLTRLRSLVHRDDTDADTLPPQTADPEPCGTHTVQVLRTYPNRLLRGYPFAPDGERSIARGYHKALRRARSLVYLEDQYLWSPRVVDCFAEALRRHPRLRLIAVIPAIPEQAGWLTLPMNLIGRIKALEELRRAGGDRVATYGLENHAGTPVYVHAKVCVIDDVWASVGSDNINIRSWTHDSELGCVVYDESPDPRRPQDPGGLGDGARVFARDLRLELMREHLDAGGGPGEPAPDGLCDPAAAFEAFAQAAAALDAWHGGGRPGPRPPGRLRRYVAPDLPTLQQVLAAPLSHILVDPDGRPMGMRRRNTF
;
A
#
# COMPACT_ATOMS: atom_id res chain seq x y z
N VAL A 1 -13.36 0.08 25.47
CA VAL A 1 -12.30 -0.28 24.52
C VAL A 1 -11.44 0.95 24.29
N THR A 2 -10.13 0.83 24.35
CA THR A 2 -9.18 1.92 24.17
C THR A 2 -8.45 1.78 22.84
N HIS A 3 -7.88 2.87 22.34
CA HIS A 3 -7.01 2.82 21.14
C HIS A 3 -5.91 1.78 21.28
N ALA A 4 -5.33 1.65 22.49
CA ALA A 4 -4.28 0.68 22.79
C ALA A 4 -4.72 -0.80 22.62
N ASP A 5 -6.00 -1.07 22.47
CA ASP A 5 -6.49 -2.43 22.16
C ASP A 5 -6.26 -2.79 20.68
N TRP A 6 -6.29 -1.79 19.79
CA TRP A 6 -6.16 -1.95 18.34
C TRP A 6 -4.87 -1.38 17.77
N LEU A 7 -4.33 -0.31 18.37
CA LEU A 7 -3.13 0.38 17.91
C LEU A 7 -1.92 -0.01 18.77
N LEU A 8 -0.73 0.03 18.19
CA LEU A 8 0.51 -0.25 18.91
C LEU A 8 0.83 0.91 19.87
N VAL A 9 1.06 0.62 21.13
CA VAL A 9 1.70 1.60 22.02
C VAL A 9 3.20 1.68 21.71
N SER A 10 3.89 2.76 22.15
CA SER A 10 5.30 3.04 21.80
C SER A 10 6.22 1.83 22.03
N GLY A 11 6.08 1.13 23.16
CA GLY A 11 6.88 -0.08 23.45
C GLY A 11 6.61 -1.26 22.51
N GLU A 12 5.42 -1.35 21.91
CA GLU A 12 5.03 -2.42 21.00
C GLU A 12 5.54 -2.19 19.58
N ARG A 13 5.84 -0.94 19.17
CA ARG A 13 6.46 -0.63 17.88
C ARG A 13 7.80 -1.37 17.73
N GLY A 14 8.57 -1.47 18.80
CA GLY A 14 9.86 -2.16 18.84
C GLY A 14 10.99 -1.43 18.12
N ASN A 15 10.88 -0.12 18.01
CA ASN A 15 11.92 0.79 17.51
C ASN A 15 12.00 2.05 18.40
N PRO A 16 12.77 2.03 19.48
CA PRO A 16 12.87 3.18 20.39
C PRO A 16 13.67 4.37 19.80
N SER A 17 14.31 4.19 18.66
CA SER A 17 15.13 5.23 18.01
C SER A 17 14.34 6.14 17.07
N THR A 18 13.08 5.80 16.75
CA THR A 18 12.24 6.65 15.91
C THR A 18 11.76 7.88 16.66
N ARG A 19 11.64 8.99 15.95
CA ARG A 19 11.03 10.22 16.48
C ARG A 19 9.51 10.16 16.51
N LEU A 20 8.87 9.21 15.79
CA LEU A 20 7.41 9.17 15.66
C LEU A 20 6.69 9.06 17.00
N ASP A 21 7.15 8.16 17.88
CA ASP A 21 6.51 7.91 19.17
C ASP A 21 6.79 9.01 20.21
N GLY A 22 7.78 9.85 19.97
CA GLY A 22 8.13 10.98 20.84
C GLY A 22 7.62 12.35 20.36
N ARG A 23 6.80 12.38 19.31
CA ARG A 23 6.29 13.62 18.74
C ARG A 23 5.21 14.29 19.59
N ARG A 24 4.53 13.53 20.44
CA ARG A 24 3.39 14.00 21.24
C ARG A 24 3.71 14.07 22.71
N PRO A 25 3.23 15.12 23.41
CA PRO A 25 3.48 15.29 24.84
C PRO A 25 2.95 14.15 25.71
N ASP A 26 1.87 13.48 25.28
CA ASP A 26 1.24 12.35 25.96
C ASP A 26 1.96 11.01 25.73
N GLY A 27 2.96 10.98 24.80
CA GLY A 27 3.71 9.77 24.44
C GLY A 27 2.89 8.75 23.64
N GLU A 28 1.74 9.13 23.09
CA GLU A 28 0.95 8.26 22.21
C GLU A 28 1.66 8.05 20.87
N ALA A 29 1.68 6.80 20.38
CA ALA A 29 2.26 6.41 19.10
C ALA A 29 1.31 6.61 17.90
N TRP A 30 0.29 7.45 18.06
CA TRP A 30 -0.71 7.82 17.05
C TRP A 30 -1.12 9.28 17.23
N SER A 31 -1.74 9.84 16.20
CA SER A 31 -2.33 11.18 16.23
C SER A 31 -3.85 11.11 16.22
N ARG A 32 -4.50 12.02 16.94
CA ARG A 32 -5.95 12.16 17.01
C ARG A 32 -6.43 13.38 16.25
N GLY A 33 -7.73 13.40 15.93
CA GLY A 33 -8.36 14.55 15.29
C GLY A 33 -8.00 14.72 13.82
N ASN A 34 -7.66 13.64 13.14
CA ASN A 34 -7.36 13.71 11.71
C ASN A 34 -8.65 13.57 10.88
N ASP A 35 -8.59 14.06 9.65
CA ASP A 35 -9.50 13.72 8.56
C ASP A 35 -8.75 12.82 7.57
N ALA A 36 -9.12 11.54 7.55
CA ALA A 36 -8.58 10.54 6.65
C ALA A 36 -9.63 10.19 5.60
N ARG A 37 -9.26 10.21 4.32
CA ARG A 37 -10.17 9.90 3.23
C ARG A 37 -9.52 8.95 2.23
N PRO A 38 -10.16 7.82 1.89
CA PRO A 38 -9.67 6.96 0.82
C PRO A 38 -9.84 7.62 -0.54
N LEU A 39 -8.87 7.45 -1.41
CA LEU A 39 -8.88 7.84 -2.81
C LEU A 39 -8.81 6.54 -3.63
N VAL A 40 -9.95 6.07 -4.04
CA VAL A 40 -10.12 4.88 -4.88
C VAL A 40 -10.29 5.38 -6.30
N HIS A 41 -9.42 5.27 -7.04
CA HIS A 41 -8.27 4.78 -7.73
C HIS A 41 -7.24 5.89 -8.03
N GLY A 42 -6.28 5.58 -8.91
CA GLY A 42 -5.24 6.54 -9.30
C GLY A 42 -5.75 7.82 -9.93
N ALA A 43 -6.79 7.76 -10.77
CA ALA A 43 -7.35 8.96 -11.40
C ALA A 43 -7.90 9.96 -10.36
N VAL A 44 -8.51 9.48 -9.27
CA VAL A 44 -8.99 10.34 -8.17
C VAL A 44 -7.81 10.96 -7.44
N TYR A 45 -6.79 10.14 -7.11
CA TYR A 45 -5.59 10.61 -6.44
C TYR A 45 -4.82 11.63 -7.28
N PHE A 46 -4.57 11.34 -8.55
CA PHE A 46 -3.79 12.21 -9.43
C PHE A 46 -4.49 13.56 -9.68
N ALA A 47 -5.81 13.56 -9.83
CA ALA A 47 -6.56 14.81 -9.96
C ALA A 47 -6.46 15.68 -8.69
N GLU A 48 -6.58 15.09 -7.51
CA GLU A 48 -6.44 15.81 -6.24
C GLU A 48 -5.01 16.31 -6.02
N LEU A 49 -4.01 15.46 -6.29
CA LEU A 49 -2.60 15.83 -6.18
C LEU A 49 -2.25 17.00 -7.11
N LEU A 50 -2.70 16.94 -8.36
CA LEU A 50 -2.50 18.02 -9.33
C LEU A 50 -3.10 19.34 -8.82
N ALA A 51 -4.33 19.31 -8.31
CA ALA A 51 -4.98 20.49 -7.73
C ALA A 51 -4.20 21.02 -6.51
N GLY A 52 -3.76 20.13 -5.62
CA GLY A 52 -2.95 20.46 -4.45
C GLY A 52 -1.64 21.15 -4.82
N ILE A 53 -0.85 20.55 -5.71
CA ILE A 53 0.45 21.10 -6.16
C ILE A 53 0.24 22.43 -6.91
N SER A 54 -0.82 22.55 -7.72
CA SER A 54 -1.11 23.77 -8.45
C SER A 54 -1.47 24.95 -7.53
N ALA A 55 -2.00 24.70 -6.35
CA ALA A 55 -2.35 25.70 -5.33
C ALA A 55 -1.17 26.13 -4.46
N MET A 56 0.00 25.45 -4.55
CA MET A 56 1.20 25.77 -3.78
C MET A 56 1.87 27.05 -4.25
N ARG A 57 2.54 27.73 -3.32
CA ARG A 57 3.19 29.05 -3.48
C ARG A 57 4.64 29.01 -3.04
N ALA A 58 5.38 30.04 -3.37
CA ALA A 58 6.77 30.19 -2.92
C ALA A 58 6.89 30.04 -1.40
N GLY A 59 7.84 29.21 -0.97
CA GLY A 59 8.08 28.88 0.44
C GLY A 59 7.21 27.76 1.01
N ASP A 60 6.25 27.22 0.26
CA ASP A 60 5.57 25.97 0.60
C ASP A 60 6.56 24.79 0.40
N LEU A 61 6.29 23.64 1.04
CA LEU A 61 7.16 22.47 1.01
C LEU A 61 6.41 21.26 0.44
N LEU A 62 7.00 20.67 -0.61
CA LEU A 62 6.56 19.42 -1.22
C LEU A 62 7.60 18.34 -1.00
N LEU A 63 7.23 17.27 -0.30
CA LEU A 63 8.08 16.11 -0.06
C LEU A 63 7.41 14.90 -0.70
N PHE A 64 8.19 14.05 -1.38
CA PHE A 64 7.65 12.80 -1.91
C PHE A 64 8.69 11.68 -1.86
N THR A 65 8.20 10.45 -1.81
CA THR A 65 9.01 9.25 -1.98
C THR A 65 8.21 8.18 -2.68
N ASP A 66 8.85 7.55 -3.68
CA ASP A 66 8.25 6.50 -4.50
C ASP A 66 9.24 5.40 -4.85
N TRP A 67 8.69 4.23 -5.16
CA TRP A 67 9.45 3.13 -5.73
C TRP A 67 9.80 3.39 -7.20
N ARG A 68 8.84 4.00 -7.93
CA ARG A 68 8.99 4.39 -9.33
C ARG A 68 8.37 5.77 -9.57
N GLY A 69 9.05 6.58 -10.38
CA GLY A 69 8.54 7.85 -10.89
C GLY A 69 8.79 7.94 -12.39
N ASP A 70 7.73 8.12 -13.19
CA ASP A 70 7.83 8.31 -14.63
C ASP A 70 7.55 9.78 -14.95
N PRO A 71 8.55 10.55 -15.44
CA PRO A 71 8.42 12.00 -15.61
C PRO A 71 7.32 12.41 -16.59
N ASP A 72 7.06 11.58 -17.61
CA ASP A 72 6.09 11.83 -18.68
C ASP A 72 4.69 11.26 -18.39
N GLU A 73 4.47 10.58 -17.26
CA GLU A 73 3.13 10.21 -16.83
C GLU A 73 2.30 11.45 -16.48
N ARG A 74 1.03 11.46 -16.85
CA ARG A 74 0.13 12.60 -16.68
C ARG A 74 -0.77 12.42 -15.46
N LEU A 75 -0.79 13.43 -14.60
CA LEU A 75 -1.74 13.51 -13.50
C LEU A 75 -3.18 13.82 -14.00
N GLY A 76 -3.30 14.30 -15.22
CA GLY A 76 -4.57 14.66 -15.86
C GLY A 76 -4.45 14.67 -17.37
N GLY A 77 -4.82 15.79 -18.02
CA GLY A 77 -4.66 15.98 -19.47
C GLY A 77 -3.25 16.36 -19.91
N PRO A 78 -3.03 16.64 -21.20
CA PRO A 78 -1.76 17.13 -21.71
C PRO A 78 -1.25 18.36 -20.94
N GLY A 79 0.06 18.42 -20.71
CA GLY A 79 0.70 19.50 -19.93
C GLY A 79 0.69 19.28 -18.41
N THR A 80 0.24 18.10 -17.95
CA THR A 80 0.26 17.72 -16.53
C THR A 80 1.19 16.54 -16.27
N GLU A 81 2.21 16.38 -17.09
CA GLU A 81 3.28 15.42 -16.90
C GLU A 81 3.94 15.64 -15.52
N ILE A 82 4.20 14.56 -14.79
CA ILE A 82 4.69 14.60 -13.38
C ILE A 82 5.96 15.44 -13.27
N GLY A 83 6.95 15.22 -14.14
CA GLY A 83 8.18 16.01 -14.16
C GLY A 83 7.90 17.50 -14.35
N ALA A 84 7.08 17.84 -15.33
CA ALA A 84 6.69 19.22 -15.58
C ALA A 84 5.86 19.86 -14.46
N VAL A 85 4.98 19.12 -13.77
CA VAL A 85 4.20 19.63 -12.63
C VAL A 85 5.09 19.92 -11.45
N LEU A 86 6.00 19.01 -11.10
CA LEU A 86 6.95 19.17 -9.99
C LEU A 86 7.99 20.26 -10.30
N GLY A 87 8.50 20.30 -11.54
CA GLY A 87 9.42 21.35 -11.99
C GLY A 87 8.80 22.74 -11.93
N ARG A 88 7.59 22.93 -12.47
CA ARG A 88 6.88 24.22 -12.35
C ARG A 88 6.59 24.61 -10.91
N ALA A 89 6.38 23.66 -10.00
CA ALA A 89 6.26 23.98 -8.57
C ALA A 89 7.58 24.52 -8.01
N ALA A 90 8.73 23.90 -8.34
CA ALA A 90 10.04 24.36 -7.96
C ALA A 90 10.35 25.76 -8.54
N GLU A 91 10.10 25.99 -9.82
CA GLU A 91 10.24 27.30 -10.48
C GLU A 91 9.42 28.41 -9.82
N ARG A 92 8.23 28.08 -9.26
CA ARG A 92 7.41 29.02 -8.48
C ARG A 92 7.95 29.27 -7.06
N GLY A 93 9.04 28.64 -6.66
CA GLY A 93 9.66 28.78 -5.34
C GLY A 93 9.09 27.83 -4.27
N VAL A 94 8.38 26.77 -4.66
CA VAL A 94 8.05 25.66 -3.76
C VAL A 94 9.32 24.86 -3.49
N VAL A 95 9.58 24.52 -2.23
CA VAL A 95 10.71 23.65 -1.87
C VAL A 95 10.31 22.20 -2.20
N VAL A 96 10.79 21.68 -3.32
CA VAL A 96 10.50 20.32 -3.80
C VAL A 96 11.65 19.39 -3.44
N LYS A 97 11.39 18.34 -2.66
CA LYS A 97 12.39 17.34 -2.24
C LYS A 97 11.83 15.93 -2.46
N GLY A 98 12.56 15.10 -3.19
CA GLY A 98 12.17 13.74 -3.54
C GLY A 98 13.19 12.68 -3.13
N LEU A 99 12.71 11.51 -2.75
CA LEU A 99 13.50 10.29 -2.56
C LEU A 99 12.92 9.19 -3.45
N LEU A 100 13.59 8.89 -4.56
CA LEU A 100 13.24 7.77 -5.42
C LEU A 100 14.14 6.57 -5.18
N TRP A 101 13.58 5.38 -5.27
CA TRP A 101 14.40 4.17 -5.22
C TRP A 101 15.36 4.17 -6.42
N ARG A 102 16.66 4.02 -6.16
CA ARG A 102 17.65 3.98 -7.25
C ARG A 102 17.42 2.81 -8.21
N SER A 103 16.74 1.76 -7.76
CA SER A 103 16.56 0.50 -8.47
C SER A 103 17.85 -0.33 -8.63
N HIS A 104 17.69 -1.59 -9.01
CA HIS A 104 18.79 -2.44 -9.44
C HIS A 104 19.06 -2.22 -10.95
N LEU A 105 19.87 -3.01 -11.59
CA LEU A 105 20.27 -2.82 -13.00
C LEU A 105 19.07 -2.88 -13.97
N ASP A 106 19.01 -1.96 -14.93
CA ASP A 106 17.94 -1.85 -15.96
C ASP A 106 17.73 -3.09 -16.82
N SER A 107 18.72 -3.98 -16.87
CA SER A 107 18.68 -5.23 -17.65
C SER A 107 17.61 -6.24 -17.21
N ILE A 108 16.88 -5.97 -16.13
CA ILE A 108 15.87 -6.87 -15.54
C ILE A 108 14.53 -6.13 -15.28
N HIS A 109 14.07 -5.26 -16.17
CA HIS A 109 12.80 -4.51 -16.07
C HIS A 109 12.67 -3.62 -14.81
N PHE A 110 13.75 -3.02 -14.35
CA PHE A 110 13.74 -2.04 -13.26
C PHE A 110 13.73 -0.60 -13.79
N SER A 111 13.18 0.31 -13.00
CA SER A 111 12.88 1.71 -13.35
C SER A 111 14.04 2.68 -13.05
N GLN A 112 15.30 2.28 -13.23
CA GLN A 112 16.45 3.12 -12.87
C GLN A 112 16.54 4.38 -13.75
N GLU A 113 16.29 4.23 -15.04
CA GLU A 113 16.43 5.32 -16.01
C GLU A 113 15.31 6.35 -15.84
N GLU A 114 14.07 5.92 -15.70
CA GLU A 114 12.92 6.79 -15.47
C GLU A 114 13.04 7.55 -14.14
N ASN A 115 13.43 6.88 -13.07
CA ASN A 115 13.64 7.51 -11.76
C ASN A 115 14.73 8.58 -11.81
N ARG A 116 15.80 8.34 -12.60
CA ARG A 116 16.86 9.33 -12.81
C ARG A 116 16.36 10.53 -13.61
N HIS A 117 15.65 10.31 -14.72
CA HIS A 117 15.11 11.39 -15.55
C HIS A 117 14.15 12.28 -14.76
N LEU A 118 13.28 11.70 -13.94
CA LEU A 118 12.42 12.50 -13.06
C LEU A 118 13.24 13.35 -12.09
N GLY A 119 14.30 12.78 -11.51
CA GLY A 119 15.22 13.51 -10.63
C GLY A 119 15.95 14.66 -11.35
N GLU A 120 16.42 14.42 -12.57
CA GLU A 120 17.09 15.43 -13.41
C GLU A 120 16.14 16.60 -13.75
N GLU A 121 14.92 16.34 -14.20
CA GLU A 121 13.92 17.38 -14.50
C GLU A 121 13.59 18.25 -13.28
N ILE A 122 13.45 17.63 -12.10
CA ILE A 122 13.20 18.36 -10.84
C ILE A 122 14.41 19.23 -10.48
N ALA A 123 15.63 18.69 -10.63
CA ALA A 123 16.87 19.42 -10.30
C ALA A 123 17.11 20.60 -11.25
N GLU A 124 16.87 20.44 -12.56
CA GLU A 124 16.95 21.51 -13.55
C GLU A 124 16.00 22.67 -13.24
N ALA A 125 14.86 22.39 -12.62
CA ALA A 125 13.88 23.39 -12.20
C ALA A 125 14.18 24.01 -10.81
N GLY A 126 15.27 23.60 -10.14
CA GLY A 126 15.69 24.12 -8.83
C GLY A 126 15.14 23.36 -7.62
N GLY A 127 14.52 22.19 -7.82
CA GLY A 127 14.20 21.24 -6.75
C GLY A 127 15.36 20.27 -6.49
N GLU A 128 15.13 19.26 -5.66
CA GLU A 128 16.11 18.22 -5.39
C GLU A 128 15.43 16.86 -5.29
N CYS A 129 15.98 15.87 -6.00
CA CYS A 129 15.49 14.50 -5.94
C CYS A 129 16.66 13.52 -5.91
N LEU A 130 16.75 12.76 -4.82
CA LEU A 130 17.86 11.84 -4.58
C LEU A 130 17.48 10.40 -4.95
N LEU A 131 18.42 9.69 -5.59
CA LEU A 131 18.28 8.27 -5.89
C LEU A 131 18.78 7.42 -4.73
N ASP A 132 17.86 6.93 -3.90
CA ASP A 132 18.14 6.25 -2.63
C ASP A 132 18.33 4.73 -2.80
N MET A 133 19.50 4.23 -2.46
CA MET A 133 19.84 2.80 -2.39
C MET A 133 20.23 2.38 -0.97
N ARG A 134 19.81 3.12 0.05
CA ARG A 134 19.98 2.75 1.47
C ARG A 134 18.98 1.66 1.85
N VAL A 135 19.09 0.52 1.19
CA VAL A 135 18.26 -0.68 1.36
C VAL A 135 19.11 -1.88 1.72
N ARG A 136 18.49 -2.98 2.10
CA ARG A 136 19.15 -4.27 2.24
C ARG A 136 19.49 -4.84 0.86
N PRO A 137 20.57 -5.67 0.69
CA PRO A 137 20.85 -6.33 -0.57
C PRO A 137 19.62 -7.10 -1.09
N GLY A 138 19.22 -6.86 -2.34
CA GLY A 138 18.01 -7.41 -2.94
C GLY A 138 16.70 -6.78 -2.46
N GLY A 139 16.75 -5.78 -1.58
CA GLY A 139 15.59 -5.02 -1.12
C GLY A 139 15.31 -3.77 -1.96
N SER A 140 14.19 -3.13 -1.70
CA SER A 140 13.77 -1.91 -2.34
C SER A 140 13.32 -0.84 -1.33
N HIS A 141 13.36 0.41 -1.77
CA HIS A 141 12.64 1.51 -1.14
C HIS A 141 11.24 1.51 -1.72
N HIS A 142 10.28 0.96 -0.99
CA HIS A 142 8.93 0.73 -1.51
C HIS A 142 7.88 1.64 -0.86
N GLN A 143 8.28 2.56 -0.02
CA GLN A 143 7.39 3.58 0.57
C GLN A 143 6.84 4.50 -0.52
N LYS A 144 5.56 4.85 -0.42
CA LYS A 144 4.87 5.78 -1.31
C LYS A 144 4.18 6.83 -0.47
N MET A 145 4.62 8.06 -0.59
CA MET A 145 4.00 9.20 0.09
C MET A 145 4.27 10.52 -0.63
N VAL A 146 3.32 11.42 -0.53
CA VAL A 146 3.50 12.84 -0.88
C VAL A 146 3.00 13.69 0.29
N VAL A 147 3.77 14.70 0.67
CA VAL A 147 3.41 15.65 1.73
C VAL A 147 3.43 17.06 1.16
N LEU A 148 2.31 17.75 1.25
CA LEU A 148 2.17 19.15 0.87
C LEU A 148 2.00 19.99 2.14
N ARG A 149 2.98 20.84 2.45
CA ARG A 149 2.94 21.78 3.59
C ARG A 149 2.85 23.20 3.07
N HIS A 150 1.89 23.96 3.56
CA HIS A 150 1.58 25.31 3.11
C HIS A 150 1.99 26.34 4.15
N ARG A 151 3.02 27.10 3.84
CA ARG A 151 3.54 28.13 4.76
C ARG A 151 2.44 29.14 5.14
N GLY A 152 2.14 29.22 6.44
CA GLY A 152 1.13 30.12 6.98
C GLY A 152 -0.32 29.74 6.67
N ARG A 153 -0.56 28.52 6.16
CA ARG A 153 -1.89 27.98 5.79
C ARG A 153 -2.01 26.50 6.15
N PRO A 154 -1.74 26.11 7.43
CA PRO A 154 -1.66 24.71 7.83
C PRO A 154 -2.99 23.94 7.64
N GLU A 155 -4.11 24.62 7.53
CA GLU A 155 -5.42 24.03 7.21
C GLU A 155 -5.48 23.43 5.80
N ARG A 156 -4.51 23.74 4.93
CA ARG A 156 -4.37 23.17 3.58
C ARG A 156 -3.39 22.01 3.51
N ASP A 157 -2.67 21.76 4.58
CA ASP A 157 -1.67 20.69 4.61
C ASP A 157 -2.34 19.34 4.41
N VAL A 158 -1.72 18.51 3.59
CA VAL A 158 -2.19 17.17 3.29
C VAL A 158 -1.02 16.22 3.11
N ALA A 159 -1.18 14.99 3.56
CA ALA A 159 -0.27 13.89 3.25
C ALA A 159 -1.02 12.77 2.55
N TYR A 160 -0.39 12.16 1.55
CA TYR A 160 -0.90 11.01 0.82
C TYR A 160 -0.03 9.80 1.11
N VAL A 161 -0.66 8.66 1.44
CA VAL A 161 0.02 7.38 1.72
C VAL A 161 -0.80 6.24 1.13
N GLY A 162 -0.17 5.28 0.46
CA GLY A 162 -0.89 4.12 -0.06
C GLY A 162 -0.12 3.29 -1.07
N GLY A 163 -0.83 2.69 -2.03
CA GLY A 163 -0.26 1.80 -3.04
C GLY A 163 0.25 2.50 -4.30
N ILE A 164 -0.13 3.77 -4.54
CA ILE A 164 -0.02 4.43 -5.83
C ILE A 164 1.28 5.24 -5.93
N ASP A 165 2.19 4.80 -6.82
CA ASP A 165 3.38 5.56 -7.23
C ASP A 165 3.03 6.66 -8.23
N LEU A 166 3.92 7.63 -8.39
CA LEU A 166 3.86 8.66 -9.44
C LEU A 166 4.42 8.10 -10.77
N CYS A 167 3.75 7.09 -11.33
CA CYS A 167 4.22 6.40 -12.53
C CYS A 167 3.07 5.87 -13.39
N ARG A 168 3.42 5.39 -14.58
CA ARG A 168 2.50 4.77 -15.56
C ARG A 168 1.76 3.58 -14.97
N ASN A 169 0.64 3.23 -15.60
CA ASN A 169 -0.34 2.21 -15.20
C ASN A 169 -1.18 2.58 -13.98
N ARG A 170 -0.98 3.74 -13.35
CA ARG A 170 -1.68 4.11 -12.13
C ARG A 170 -2.91 4.96 -12.37
N ASN A 171 -2.99 5.67 -13.50
CA ASN A 171 -4.09 6.60 -13.81
C ASN A 171 -5.30 5.86 -14.39
N ASP A 172 -5.91 5.00 -13.59
CA ASP A 172 -7.15 4.30 -13.93
C ASP A 172 -8.27 4.72 -12.98
N ASP A 173 -9.51 4.46 -13.37
CA ASP A 173 -10.72 4.81 -12.63
C ASP A 173 -11.62 3.59 -12.38
N ALA A 174 -12.78 3.78 -11.74
CA ALA A 174 -13.74 2.72 -11.44
C ALA A 174 -14.30 1.98 -12.68
N THR A 175 -14.03 2.43 -13.90
CA THR A 175 -14.38 1.69 -15.13
C THR A 175 -13.37 0.60 -15.49
N HIS A 176 -12.17 0.69 -14.95
CA HIS A 176 -11.06 -0.22 -15.19
C HIS A 176 -10.76 -0.44 -16.68
N ARG A 177 -10.60 0.66 -17.41
CA ARG A 177 -10.19 0.63 -18.82
C ARG A 177 -8.69 0.71 -19.02
N GLY A 178 -7.96 0.88 -17.92
CA GLY A 178 -6.52 1.06 -17.90
C GLY A 178 -6.07 2.49 -18.21
N ASP A 179 -4.85 2.77 -17.82
CA ASP A 179 -4.16 4.01 -18.10
C ASP A 179 -3.89 4.18 -19.59
N ARG A 180 -4.05 5.40 -20.12
CA ARG A 180 -3.75 5.71 -21.51
C ARG A 180 -2.24 5.65 -21.83
N GLN A 181 -1.39 5.86 -20.83
CA GLN A 181 0.07 5.81 -20.92
C GLN A 181 0.63 4.51 -20.31
N SER A 182 -0.17 3.43 -20.32
CA SER A 182 0.20 2.17 -19.70
C SER A 182 1.40 1.49 -20.35
N LEU A 183 2.16 0.78 -19.52
CA LEU A 183 3.16 -0.19 -19.92
C LEU A 183 2.55 -1.60 -19.96
N PRO A 184 3.01 -2.46 -20.89
CA PRO A 184 2.50 -3.83 -20.96
C PRO A 184 2.76 -4.62 -19.68
N LEU A 185 1.76 -5.39 -19.25
CA LEU A 185 1.90 -6.48 -18.28
C LEU A 185 1.82 -7.84 -19.01
N ALA A 186 1.52 -8.90 -18.26
CA ALA A 186 1.19 -10.19 -18.88
C ALA A 186 0.07 -10.00 -19.92
N SER A 187 0.18 -10.70 -21.06
CA SER A 187 -0.70 -10.51 -22.22
C SER A 187 -2.19 -10.60 -21.93
N ALA A 188 -2.58 -11.31 -20.88
CA ALA A 188 -3.96 -11.41 -20.46
C ALA A 188 -4.60 -10.08 -20.03
N TYR A 189 -3.79 -9.09 -19.61
CA TYR A 189 -4.25 -7.75 -19.24
C TYR A 189 -4.47 -6.83 -20.45
N GLY A 190 -4.11 -7.27 -21.65
CA GLY A 190 -4.25 -6.47 -22.86
C GLY A 190 -3.25 -5.31 -22.97
N PRO A 191 -3.44 -4.41 -23.94
CA PRO A 191 -2.49 -3.30 -24.21
C PRO A 191 -2.57 -2.17 -23.18
N HIS A 192 -3.71 -2.01 -22.51
CA HIS A 192 -3.95 -1.05 -21.43
C HIS A 192 -4.41 -1.80 -20.20
N PRO A 193 -3.47 -2.31 -19.37
CA PRO A 193 -3.79 -3.11 -18.21
C PRO A 193 -4.72 -2.38 -17.24
N PRO A 194 -5.93 -2.91 -16.97
CA PRO A 194 -6.80 -2.37 -15.93
C PRO A 194 -6.13 -2.43 -14.56
N TRP A 195 -6.27 -1.36 -13.77
CA TRP A 195 -5.57 -1.20 -12.51
C TRP A 195 -6.52 -0.86 -11.37
N HIS A 196 -6.38 -1.54 -10.22
CA HIS A 196 -7.14 -1.29 -9.01
C HIS A 196 -6.19 -0.97 -7.87
N ASP A 197 -6.31 0.22 -7.28
CA ASP A 197 -5.43 0.67 -6.20
C ASP A 197 -6.12 1.71 -5.30
N VAL A 198 -5.58 1.91 -4.10
CA VAL A 198 -6.10 2.82 -3.10
C VAL A 198 -4.98 3.67 -2.52
N GLN A 199 -5.23 4.97 -2.43
CA GLN A 199 -4.42 5.94 -1.72
C GLN A 199 -5.22 6.51 -0.55
N LEU A 200 -4.55 7.01 0.48
CA LEU A 200 -5.16 7.67 1.63
C LEU A 200 -4.73 9.13 1.64
N ALA A 201 -5.68 10.06 1.67
CA ALA A 201 -5.44 11.47 1.94
C ALA A 201 -5.63 11.73 3.43
N LEU A 202 -4.66 12.37 4.07
CA LEU A 202 -4.63 12.68 5.49
C LEU A 202 -4.53 14.18 5.71
N ARG A 203 -5.39 14.75 6.53
CA ARG A 203 -5.32 16.12 7.04
C ARG A 203 -5.28 16.09 8.56
N GLY A 204 -4.83 17.18 9.17
CA GLY A 204 -4.67 17.27 10.62
C GLY A 204 -3.28 16.76 11.09
N PRO A 205 -3.12 16.43 12.37
CA PRO A 205 -1.81 16.17 12.99
C PRO A 205 -1.00 15.04 12.33
N ALA A 206 -1.65 14.05 11.70
CA ALA A 206 -0.97 12.94 11.01
C ALA A 206 -0.08 13.40 9.85
N VAL A 207 -0.33 14.57 9.26
CA VAL A 207 0.54 15.15 8.22
C VAL A 207 1.97 15.31 8.73
N GLY A 208 2.12 15.79 9.97
CA GLY A 208 3.44 15.91 10.59
C GLY A 208 4.11 14.57 10.88
N ASP A 209 3.36 13.49 11.11
CA ASP A 209 3.92 12.15 11.30
C ASP A 209 4.47 11.60 9.98
N VAL A 210 3.72 11.76 8.88
CA VAL A 210 4.18 11.35 7.54
C VAL A 210 5.40 12.18 7.12
N GLU A 211 5.39 13.50 7.37
CA GLU A 211 6.57 14.36 7.16
C GLU A 211 7.78 13.86 7.96
N ALA A 212 7.60 13.46 9.22
CA ALA A 212 8.68 12.95 10.06
C ALA A 212 9.30 11.66 9.48
N VAL A 213 8.52 10.78 8.86
CA VAL A 213 9.04 9.60 8.16
C VAL A 213 9.98 9.99 7.03
N PHE A 214 9.58 10.96 6.20
CA PHE A 214 10.45 11.47 5.14
C PHE A 214 11.74 12.06 5.72
N ARG A 215 11.62 12.93 6.74
CA ARG A 215 12.75 13.62 7.36
C ARG A 215 13.77 12.67 8.00
N GLU A 216 13.31 11.62 8.68
CA GLU A 216 14.21 10.61 9.25
C GLU A 216 15.08 9.96 8.17
N ARG A 217 14.49 9.63 7.01
CA ARG A 217 15.21 9.02 5.90
C ARG A 217 16.08 10.02 5.12
N TRP A 218 15.57 11.23 4.90
CA TRP A 218 16.30 12.30 4.24
C TRP A 218 17.58 12.67 5.00
N GLN A 219 17.49 12.82 6.31
CA GLN A 219 18.57 13.21 7.21
C GLN A 219 19.52 12.06 7.59
N ASP A 220 19.33 10.84 7.06
CA ASP A 220 20.26 9.73 7.27
C ASP A 220 21.62 10.07 6.62
N PRO A 221 22.70 10.25 7.41
CA PRO A 221 24.01 10.64 6.90
C PRO A 221 24.73 9.50 6.16
N SER A 222 24.13 8.32 6.07
CA SER A 222 24.71 7.22 5.33
C SER A 222 24.72 7.54 3.83
N PRO A 223 25.78 7.15 3.09
CA PRO A 223 25.81 7.33 1.64
C PRO A 223 24.60 6.70 0.97
N LEU A 224 24.02 7.37 -0.02
CA LEU A 224 22.85 6.89 -0.79
C LEU A 224 23.09 5.52 -1.42
N SER A 225 24.34 5.19 -1.77
CA SER A 225 24.75 3.85 -2.18
C SER A 225 26.12 3.49 -1.61
N ARG A 226 26.28 2.22 -1.26
CA ARG A 226 27.58 1.66 -0.81
C ARG A 226 28.34 0.95 -1.95
N SER A 227 27.71 0.71 -3.08
CA SER A 227 28.35 0.08 -4.23
C SER A 227 29.36 1.02 -4.87
N PRO A 228 30.66 0.63 -5.02
CA PRO A 228 31.66 1.44 -5.71
C PRO A 228 31.27 1.73 -7.16
N LEU A 229 30.66 0.75 -7.83
CA LEU A 229 30.18 0.90 -9.21
C LEU A 229 29.05 1.92 -9.30
N THR A 230 28.12 1.89 -8.36
CA THR A 230 27.02 2.86 -8.30
C THR A 230 27.57 4.27 -8.04
N ARG A 231 28.54 4.44 -7.14
CA ARG A 231 29.19 5.73 -6.88
C ARG A 231 29.92 6.26 -8.11
N LEU A 232 30.62 5.38 -8.84
CA LEU A 232 31.29 5.78 -10.07
C LEU A 232 30.27 6.22 -11.14
N ARG A 233 29.15 5.53 -11.27
CA ARG A 233 28.06 5.92 -12.17
C ARG A 233 27.45 7.26 -11.77
N SER A 234 27.20 7.49 -10.48
CA SER A 234 26.71 8.79 -9.99
C SER A 234 27.68 9.93 -10.35
N LEU A 235 29.00 9.72 -10.23
CA LEU A 235 30.00 10.71 -10.66
C LEU A 235 29.95 10.98 -12.16
N VAL A 236 29.79 9.94 -12.99
CA VAL A 236 29.70 10.07 -14.45
C VAL A 236 28.42 10.80 -14.87
N HIS A 237 27.30 10.50 -14.25
CA HIS A 237 25.99 11.13 -14.53
C HIS A 237 25.80 12.45 -13.77
N ARG A 238 26.71 12.80 -12.86
CA ARG A 238 26.58 13.99 -11.98
C ARG A 238 25.32 13.96 -11.12
N ASP A 239 24.90 12.74 -10.72
CA ASP A 239 23.76 12.60 -9.80
C ASP A 239 24.07 13.34 -8.49
N ASP A 240 23.08 14.02 -7.93
CA ASP A 240 23.18 14.57 -6.59
C ASP A 240 23.26 13.44 -5.56
N THR A 241 24.25 13.50 -4.67
CA THR A 241 24.50 12.48 -3.65
C THR A 241 24.44 13.02 -2.23
N ASP A 242 24.34 14.32 -2.08
CA ASP A 242 24.35 15.01 -0.81
C ASP A 242 23.02 15.73 -0.57
N ALA A 243 22.29 15.29 0.45
CA ALA A 243 20.99 15.85 0.78
C ALA A 243 21.12 17.28 1.35
N ASP A 244 20.45 18.23 0.73
CA ASP A 244 20.31 19.58 1.28
C ASP A 244 19.62 19.56 2.64
N THR A 245 19.91 20.57 3.46
CA THR A 245 19.21 20.78 4.71
C THR A 245 17.75 21.16 4.46
N LEU A 246 16.83 20.37 5.02
CA LEU A 246 15.41 20.70 4.98
C LEU A 246 15.08 21.91 5.87
N PRO A 247 14.12 22.75 5.47
CA PRO A 247 13.54 23.74 6.38
C PRO A 247 13.10 23.06 7.69
N PRO A 248 13.12 23.75 8.84
CA PRO A 248 12.61 23.19 10.09
C PRO A 248 11.19 22.67 9.93
N GLN A 249 10.89 21.52 10.55
CA GLN A 249 9.53 21.01 10.56
C GLN A 249 8.62 22.01 11.29
N THR A 250 7.56 22.44 10.62
CA THR A 250 6.55 23.32 11.24
C THR A 250 5.68 22.52 12.21
N ALA A 251 4.92 23.23 13.04
CA ALA A 251 3.92 22.60 13.91
C ALA A 251 2.95 21.71 13.11
N ASP A 252 2.45 20.69 13.76
CA ASP A 252 1.42 19.83 13.16
C ASP A 252 0.17 20.67 12.91
N PRO A 253 -0.59 20.40 11.83
CA PRO A 253 -1.88 21.05 11.63
C PRO A 253 -2.83 20.77 12.79
N GLU A 254 -3.75 21.71 13.02
CA GLU A 254 -4.79 21.56 14.04
C GLU A 254 -5.72 20.37 13.73
N PRO A 255 -6.31 19.75 14.76
CA PRO A 255 -7.34 18.74 14.58
C PRO A 255 -8.49 19.21 13.69
N CYS A 256 -8.89 18.38 12.73
CA CYS A 256 -9.94 18.74 11.74
C CYS A 256 -10.95 17.62 11.45
N GLY A 257 -10.85 16.49 12.16
CA GLY A 257 -11.73 15.33 11.98
C GLY A 257 -11.83 14.44 13.20
N THR A 258 -12.34 13.24 13.00
CA THR A 258 -12.61 12.26 14.07
C THR A 258 -11.68 11.05 14.02
N HIS A 259 -10.70 11.03 13.13
CA HIS A 259 -9.88 9.85 12.93
C HIS A 259 -8.62 9.91 13.81
N THR A 260 -8.35 8.80 14.48
CA THR A 260 -7.04 8.50 15.06
C THR A 260 -6.21 7.74 14.01
N VAL A 261 -5.03 8.25 13.70
CA VAL A 261 -4.14 7.70 12.67
C VAL A 261 -2.83 7.25 13.30
N GLN A 262 -2.43 6.01 13.01
CA GLN A 262 -1.14 5.47 13.37
C GLN A 262 -0.31 5.16 12.14
N VAL A 263 0.85 5.80 12.03
CA VAL A 263 1.82 5.50 10.97
C VAL A 263 2.61 4.25 11.36
N LEU A 264 2.60 3.24 10.51
CA LEU A 264 3.35 1.98 10.65
C LEU A 264 4.37 1.85 9.53
N ARG A 265 5.50 1.17 9.82
CA ARG A 265 6.60 1.08 8.86
C ARG A 265 7.28 -0.28 8.90
N THR A 266 7.93 -0.60 7.78
CA THR A 266 9.00 -1.58 7.74
C THR A 266 10.31 -0.90 7.37
N TYR A 267 11.35 -1.11 8.16
CA TYR A 267 12.73 -0.87 7.81
C TYR A 267 13.54 -2.13 8.10
N PRO A 268 14.31 -2.63 7.13
CA PRO A 268 15.06 -3.87 7.33
C PRO A 268 16.25 -3.69 8.24
N ASN A 269 16.67 -4.76 8.91
CA ASN A 269 18.00 -4.82 9.51
C ASN A 269 19.06 -4.74 8.40
N ARG A 270 19.87 -3.70 8.36
CA ARG A 270 21.01 -3.59 7.44
C ARG A 270 22.23 -4.25 8.03
N LEU A 271 22.97 -5.02 7.22
CA LEU A 271 24.03 -5.91 7.69
C LEU A 271 25.24 -5.21 8.32
N LEU A 272 25.57 -3.96 7.91
CA LEU A 272 26.80 -3.27 8.35
C LEU A 272 26.57 -2.03 9.20
N ARG A 273 25.52 -1.28 8.92
CA ARG A 273 25.06 -0.13 9.72
C ARG A 273 23.55 -0.04 9.56
N GLY A 274 22.84 -0.05 10.66
CA GLY A 274 21.41 0.24 10.71
C GLY A 274 21.10 1.66 10.23
N TYR A 275 19.85 1.97 10.10
CA TYR A 275 19.42 3.37 9.98
C TYR A 275 19.59 4.06 11.35
N PRO A 276 20.01 5.32 11.42
CA PRO A 276 20.12 6.02 12.71
C PRO A 276 18.82 6.03 13.51
N PHE A 277 17.70 6.11 12.80
CA PHE A 277 16.34 6.13 13.36
C PHE A 277 15.73 4.72 13.51
N ALA A 278 16.39 3.66 13.03
CA ALA A 278 15.97 2.27 13.15
C ALA A 278 17.19 1.33 13.08
N PRO A 279 18.09 1.37 14.07
CA PRO A 279 19.37 0.64 14.04
C PRO A 279 19.18 -0.88 13.94
N ASP A 280 18.15 -1.43 14.58
CA ASP A 280 17.76 -2.84 14.53
C ASP A 280 16.63 -3.13 13.55
N GLY A 281 16.34 -2.17 12.66
CA GLY A 281 15.17 -2.18 11.79
C GLY A 281 13.87 -1.90 12.53
N GLU A 282 12.79 -1.76 11.79
CA GLU A 282 11.43 -1.59 12.32
C GLU A 282 10.45 -2.52 11.61
N ARG A 283 9.50 -3.11 12.34
CA ARG A 283 8.49 -4.04 11.82
C ARG A 283 7.13 -3.73 12.40
N SER A 284 6.84 -2.44 12.57
CA SER A 284 5.58 -2.01 13.17
C SER A 284 4.37 -2.39 12.32
N ILE A 285 4.49 -2.49 10.99
CA ILE A 285 3.45 -3.04 10.13
C ILE A 285 3.08 -4.46 10.58
N ALA A 286 4.03 -5.39 10.59
CA ALA A 286 3.78 -6.77 11.00
C ALA A 286 3.17 -6.86 12.40
N ARG A 287 3.66 -6.06 13.34
CA ARG A 287 3.16 -6.03 14.72
C ARG A 287 1.76 -5.47 14.82
N GLY A 288 1.42 -4.44 14.04
CA GLY A 288 0.07 -3.88 13.95
C GLY A 288 -0.94 -4.93 13.45
N TYR A 289 -0.62 -5.61 12.35
CA TYR A 289 -1.42 -6.73 11.84
C TYR A 289 -1.59 -7.85 12.88
N HIS A 290 -0.51 -8.29 13.53
CA HIS A 290 -0.60 -9.31 14.57
C HIS A 290 -1.49 -8.89 15.75
N LYS A 291 -1.42 -7.61 16.16
CA LYS A 291 -2.26 -7.09 17.24
C LYS A 291 -3.73 -7.07 16.83
N ALA A 292 -4.05 -6.51 15.67
CA ALA A 292 -5.42 -6.42 15.18
C ALA A 292 -6.06 -7.80 14.91
N LEU A 293 -5.30 -8.73 14.30
CA LEU A 293 -5.78 -10.10 14.03
C LEU A 293 -6.07 -10.92 15.30
N ARG A 294 -5.40 -10.63 16.42
CA ARG A 294 -5.77 -11.26 17.71
C ARG A 294 -7.17 -10.88 18.18
N ARG A 295 -7.67 -9.72 17.74
CA ARG A 295 -9.02 -9.23 18.05
C ARG A 295 -10.06 -9.62 17.01
N ALA A 296 -9.66 -10.02 15.81
CA ALA A 296 -10.56 -10.38 14.72
C ALA A 296 -11.54 -11.49 15.12
N ARG A 297 -12.86 -11.30 14.86
CA ARG A 297 -13.93 -12.22 15.25
C ARG A 297 -14.92 -12.54 14.16
N SER A 298 -15.11 -11.62 13.22
CA SER A 298 -16.22 -11.65 12.28
C SER A 298 -15.76 -11.65 10.82
N LEU A 299 -15.03 -10.62 10.40
CA LEU A 299 -14.58 -10.48 9.01
C LEU A 299 -13.20 -9.83 8.93
N VAL A 300 -12.32 -10.45 8.17
CA VAL A 300 -11.13 -9.82 7.58
C VAL A 300 -11.42 -9.62 6.10
N TYR A 301 -11.48 -8.36 5.66
CA TYR A 301 -11.52 -7.97 4.26
C TYR A 301 -10.14 -7.50 3.84
N LEU A 302 -9.59 -8.09 2.79
CA LEU A 302 -8.22 -7.86 2.35
C LEU A 302 -8.18 -7.64 0.83
N GLU A 303 -7.50 -6.60 0.39
CA GLU A 303 -7.06 -6.44 -1.00
C GLU A 303 -5.55 -6.35 -1.02
N ASP A 304 -4.91 -7.23 -1.80
CA ASP A 304 -3.45 -7.32 -1.81
C ASP A 304 -2.92 -7.80 -3.15
N GLN A 305 -1.81 -7.24 -3.56
CA GLN A 305 -1.15 -7.59 -4.82
C GLN A 305 -0.60 -9.03 -4.82
N TYR A 306 -0.18 -9.54 -3.67
CA TYR A 306 0.60 -10.77 -3.62
C TYR A 306 -0.03 -11.90 -2.82
N LEU A 307 -0.28 -11.70 -1.53
CA LEU A 307 -0.70 -12.77 -0.61
C LEU A 307 0.17 -14.04 -0.77
N TRP A 308 1.50 -13.87 -0.67
CA TRP A 308 2.47 -14.89 -1.10
C TRP A 308 3.12 -15.69 0.02
N SER A 309 3.15 -15.19 1.25
CA SER A 309 4.01 -15.78 2.26
C SER A 309 3.25 -16.64 3.25
N PRO A 310 3.49 -17.96 3.30
CA PRO A 310 2.95 -18.80 4.37
C PRO A 310 3.27 -18.29 5.78
N ARG A 311 4.47 -17.71 5.97
CA ARG A 311 4.90 -17.15 7.27
C ARG A 311 4.13 -15.92 7.69
N VAL A 312 3.65 -15.14 6.73
CA VAL A 312 2.84 -13.94 6.99
C VAL A 312 1.38 -14.33 7.19
N VAL A 313 0.84 -15.19 6.32
CA VAL A 313 -0.56 -15.62 6.47
C VAL A 313 -0.79 -16.50 7.71
N ASP A 314 0.25 -16.96 8.36
CA ASP A 314 0.16 -17.75 9.59
C ASP A 314 -0.63 -17.04 10.70
N CYS A 315 -0.48 -15.71 10.84
CA CYS A 315 -1.26 -14.93 11.81
C CYS A 315 -2.76 -14.84 11.44
N PHE A 316 -3.10 -14.79 10.14
CA PHE A 316 -4.48 -14.86 9.66
C PHE A 316 -5.07 -16.27 9.89
N ALA A 317 -4.29 -17.30 9.58
CA ALA A 317 -4.66 -18.69 9.81
C ALA A 317 -4.89 -18.98 11.31
N GLU A 318 -4.05 -18.43 12.20
CA GLU A 318 -4.22 -18.54 13.64
C GLU A 318 -5.53 -17.87 14.11
N ALA A 319 -5.85 -16.68 13.59
CA ALA A 319 -7.10 -16.00 13.88
C ALA A 319 -8.32 -16.83 13.43
N LEU A 320 -8.28 -17.41 12.23
CA LEU A 320 -9.33 -18.29 11.69
C LEU A 320 -9.53 -19.58 12.53
N ARG A 321 -8.44 -20.19 13.02
CA ARG A 321 -8.51 -21.37 13.90
C ARG A 321 -9.10 -21.01 15.27
N ARG A 322 -8.73 -19.84 15.81
CA ARG A 322 -9.16 -19.37 17.14
C ARG A 322 -10.63 -18.98 17.16
N HIS A 323 -11.14 -18.44 16.04
CA HIS A 323 -12.49 -17.87 15.97
C HIS A 323 -13.34 -18.52 14.87
N PRO A 324 -14.21 -19.49 15.23
CA PRO A 324 -15.00 -20.25 14.25
C PRO A 324 -15.98 -19.42 13.40
N ARG A 325 -16.36 -18.22 13.85
CA ARG A 325 -17.23 -17.31 13.08
C ARG A 325 -16.45 -16.37 12.14
N LEU A 326 -15.14 -16.24 12.34
CA LEU A 326 -14.31 -15.36 11.53
C LEU A 326 -14.28 -15.83 10.08
N ARG A 327 -14.54 -14.93 9.16
CA ARG A 327 -14.43 -15.10 7.71
C ARG A 327 -13.30 -14.27 7.16
N LEU A 328 -12.75 -14.69 6.03
CA LEU A 328 -11.73 -13.95 5.30
C LEU A 328 -12.14 -13.85 3.83
N ILE A 329 -12.23 -12.61 3.34
CA ILE A 329 -12.32 -12.28 1.91
C ILE A 329 -10.99 -11.71 1.48
N ALA A 330 -10.39 -12.26 0.43
CA ALA A 330 -9.18 -11.70 -0.18
C ALA A 330 -9.43 -11.44 -1.67
N VAL A 331 -9.15 -10.21 -2.11
CA VAL A 331 -9.18 -9.80 -3.52
C VAL A 331 -7.74 -9.62 -3.97
N ILE A 332 -7.33 -10.38 -5.00
CA ILE A 332 -5.94 -10.45 -5.46
C ILE A 332 -5.89 -10.49 -7.00
N PRO A 333 -4.75 -10.14 -7.64
CA PRO A 333 -4.62 -10.30 -9.08
C PRO A 333 -4.82 -11.77 -9.49
N ALA A 334 -5.71 -12.00 -10.45
CA ALA A 334 -5.94 -13.33 -10.99
C ALA A 334 -4.70 -13.91 -11.66
N ILE A 335 -3.88 -13.04 -12.27
CA ILE A 335 -2.67 -13.37 -13.01
C ILE A 335 -1.53 -12.49 -12.46
N PRO A 336 -0.31 -13.03 -12.25
CA PRO A 336 0.85 -12.22 -11.88
C PRO A 336 1.19 -11.16 -12.94
N GLU A 337 1.86 -10.11 -12.53
CA GLU A 337 2.32 -9.02 -13.41
C GLU A 337 3.11 -9.55 -14.62
N GLN A 338 3.97 -10.53 -14.38
CA GLN A 338 4.77 -11.20 -15.40
C GLN A 338 4.45 -12.70 -15.42
N ALA A 339 4.13 -13.21 -16.58
CA ALA A 339 3.77 -14.62 -16.81
C ALA A 339 4.84 -15.38 -17.61
N GLY A 340 6.11 -15.03 -17.47
CA GLY A 340 7.23 -15.74 -18.14
C GLY A 340 7.43 -17.16 -17.58
N TRP A 341 7.99 -18.06 -18.40
CA TRP A 341 8.21 -19.48 -18.08
C TRP A 341 8.98 -19.71 -16.76
N LEU A 342 9.96 -18.88 -16.45
CA LEU A 342 10.74 -18.96 -15.20
C LEU A 342 10.13 -18.12 -14.06
N THR A 343 9.55 -16.97 -14.38
CA THR A 343 9.05 -16.02 -13.37
C THR A 343 7.70 -16.44 -12.80
N LEU A 344 6.84 -17.04 -13.62
CA LEU A 344 5.49 -17.46 -13.19
C LEU A 344 5.53 -18.49 -12.03
N PRO A 345 6.28 -19.60 -12.10
CA PRO A 345 6.35 -20.55 -10.99
C PRO A 345 6.92 -19.92 -9.70
N MET A 346 7.92 -19.06 -9.81
CA MET A 346 8.53 -18.39 -8.66
C MET A 346 7.55 -17.47 -7.94
N ASN A 347 6.68 -16.81 -8.69
CA ASN A 347 5.66 -15.89 -8.16
C ASN A 347 4.44 -16.63 -7.60
N LEU A 348 4.10 -17.80 -8.11
CA LEU A 348 2.91 -18.53 -7.73
C LEU A 348 3.10 -19.49 -6.56
N ILE A 349 4.29 -20.08 -6.39
CA ILE A 349 4.49 -21.13 -5.38
C ILE A 349 4.25 -20.64 -3.95
N GLY A 350 4.66 -19.40 -3.66
CA GLY A 350 4.39 -18.76 -2.36
C GLY A 350 2.90 -18.55 -2.13
N ARG A 351 2.18 -18.05 -3.15
CA ARG A 351 0.73 -17.82 -3.11
C ARG A 351 -0.06 -19.11 -2.92
N ILE A 352 0.28 -20.16 -3.67
CA ILE A 352 -0.38 -21.47 -3.56
C ILE A 352 -0.29 -21.97 -2.10
N LYS A 353 0.91 -21.98 -1.52
CA LYS A 353 1.13 -22.42 -0.15
C LYS A 353 0.42 -21.54 0.89
N ALA A 354 0.40 -20.23 0.68
CA ALA A 354 -0.30 -19.29 1.55
C ALA A 354 -1.82 -19.53 1.54
N LEU A 355 -2.41 -19.71 0.36
CA LEU A 355 -3.83 -20.00 0.21
C LEU A 355 -4.21 -21.38 0.75
N GLU A 356 -3.36 -22.39 0.57
CA GLU A 356 -3.55 -23.72 1.18
C GLU A 356 -3.58 -23.64 2.70
N GLU A 357 -2.69 -22.85 3.31
CA GLU A 357 -2.66 -22.67 4.77
C GLU A 357 -3.92 -21.96 5.28
N LEU A 358 -4.35 -20.90 4.62
CA LEU A 358 -5.60 -20.19 4.95
C LEU A 358 -6.81 -21.12 4.83
N ARG A 359 -6.92 -21.89 3.73
CA ARG A 359 -8.02 -22.83 3.52
C ARG A 359 -8.00 -23.98 4.54
N ARG A 360 -6.82 -24.47 4.91
CA ARG A 360 -6.68 -25.48 5.97
C ARG A 360 -7.17 -24.95 7.32
N ALA A 361 -6.93 -23.67 7.61
CA ALA A 361 -7.32 -23.04 8.86
C ALA A 361 -8.81 -22.66 8.92
N GLY A 362 -9.36 -22.15 7.81
CA GLY A 362 -10.70 -21.56 7.77
C GLY A 362 -11.75 -22.36 6.99
N GLY A 363 -11.34 -23.31 6.13
CA GLY A 363 -12.27 -24.06 5.27
C GLY A 363 -13.05 -23.15 4.33
N ASP A 364 -14.37 -23.30 4.35
CA ASP A 364 -15.36 -22.54 3.58
C ASP A 364 -15.50 -21.06 4.02
N ARG A 365 -14.91 -20.69 5.14
CA ARG A 365 -14.86 -19.33 5.64
C ARG A 365 -13.75 -18.47 4.99
N VAL A 366 -12.98 -19.04 4.07
CA VAL A 366 -11.93 -18.36 3.31
C VAL A 366 -12.31 -18.30 1.85
N ALA A 367 -12.48 -17.10 1.33
CA ALA A 367 -12.81 -16.86 -0.07
C ALA A 367 -11.75 -15.95 -0.71
N THR A 368 -11.32 -16.30 -1.92
CA THR A 368 -10.33 -15.56 -2.68
C THR A 368 -10.85 -15.28 -4.07
N TYR A 369 -10.75 -14.01 -4.50
CA TYR A 369 -11.28 -13.54 -5.78
C TYR A 369 -10.23 -12.78 -6.58
N GLY A 370 -10.33 -12.83 -7.89
CA GLY A 370 -9.78 -11.88 -8.83
C GLY A 370 -10.89 -10.97 -9.35
N LEU A 371 -10.51 -9.91 -10.03
CA LEU A 371 -11.42 -8.97 -10.66
C LEU A 371 -11.31 -9.03 -12.18
N GLU A 372 -12.42 -8.76 -12.87
CA GLU A 372 -12.45 -8.45 -14.31
C GLU A 372 -13.27 -7.19 -14.56
N ASN A 373 -12.89 -6.41 -15.56
CA ASN A 373 -13.71 -5.28 -16.01
C ASN A 373 -14.92 -5.75 -16.85
N HIS A 374 -15.79 -4.83 -17.25
CA HIS A 374 -17.00 -5.18 -18.00
C HIS A 374 -16.72 -5.74 -19.40
N ALA A 375 -15.52 -5.55 -19.94
CA ALA A 375 -15.08 -6.19 -21.18
C ALA A 375 -14.55 -7.63 -20.98
N GLY A 376 -14.44 -8.08 -19.72
CA GLY A 376 -13.91 -9.39 -19.35
C GLY A 376 -12.38 -9.44 -19.29
N THR A 377 -11.71 -8.30 -19.29
CA THR A 377 -10.27 -8.21 -19.09
C THR A 377 -9.97 -8.27 -17.58
N PRO A 378 -9.03 -9.12 -17.13
CA PRO A 378 -8.61 -9.13 -15.73
C PRO A 378 -8.15 -7.75 -15.27
N VAL A 379 -8.47 -7.38 -14.02
CA VAL A 379 -7.99 -6.15 -13.38
C VAL A 379 -6.80 -6.51 -12.49
N TYR A 380 -5.72 -5.76 -12.63
CA TYR A 380 -4.55 -5.92 -11.77
C TYR A 380 -4.79 -5.24 -10.42
N VAL A 381 -5.03 -6.02 -9.38
CA VAL A 381 -5.21 -5.54 -8.01
C VAL A 381 -3.85 -5.19 -7.44
N HIS A 382 -3.60 -3.91 -7.22
CA HIS A 382 -2.36 -3.42 -6.61
C HIS A 382 -2.59 -2.75 -5.25
N ALA A 383 -3.84 -2.61 -4.82
CA ALA A 383 -4.20 -2.11 -3.50
C ALA A 383 -3.54 -2.91 -2.38
N LYS A 384 -3.26 -2.25 -1.26
CA LYS A 384 -2.83 -2.85 0.00
C LYS A 384 -3.76 -2.30 1.08
N VAL A 385 -4.90 -2.97 1.21
CA VAL A 385 -5.99 -2.59 2.11
C VAL A 385 -6.36 -3.77 2.98
N CYS A 386 -6.50 -3.55 4.27
CA CYS A 386 -7.05 -4.55 5.19
C CYS A 386 -8.04 -3.88 6.14
N VAL A 387 -9.25 -4.43 6.23
CA VAL A 387 -10.27 -4.02 7.20
C VAL A 387 -10.61 -5.21 8.10
N ILE A 388 -10.55 -5.00 9.42
CA ILE A 388 -10.83 -6.04 10.41
C ILE A 388 -12.04 -5.62 11.25
N ASP A 389 -13.10 -6.43 11.19
CA ASP A 389 -14.35 -6.29 11.98
C ASP A 389 -15.01 -4.90 11.87
N ASP A 390 -14.77 -4.16 10.77
CA ASP A 390 -15.18 -2.76 10.59
C ASP A 390 -14.69 -1.79 11.68
N VAL A 391 -13.60 -2.13 12.37
CA VAL A 391 -13.01 -1.32 13.44
C VAL A 391 -11.65 -0.77 13.05
N TRP A 392 -10.79 -1.61 12.54
CA TRP A 392 -9.41 -1.32 12.18
C TRP A 392 -9.25 -1.36 10.66
N ALA A 393 -8.73 -0.29 10.10
CA ALA A 393 -8.46 -0.22 8.66
C ALA A 393 -7.02 0.19 8.41
N SER A 394 -6.31 -0.54 7.54
CA SER A 394 -4.96 -0.23 7.08
C SER A 394 -4.95 0.03 5.59
N VAL A 395 -4.26 1.10 5.18
CA VAL A 395 -3.94 1.41 3.78
C VAL A 395 -2.45 1.76 3.71
N GLY A 396 -1.72 1.15 2.79
CA GLY A 396 -0.28 1.38 2.71
C GLY A 396 0.39 0.87 1.45
N SER A 397 1.71 0.79 1.49
CA SER A 397 2.54 0.23 0.43
C SER A 397 2.86 -1.26 0.66
N ASP A 398 2.59 -1.78 1.85
CA ASP A 398 3.01 -3.09 2.33
C ASP A 398 2.13 -4.22 1.81
N ASN A 399 2.72 -5.13 1.08
CA ASN A 399 2.05 -6.36 0.65
C ASN A 399 2.03 -7.42 1.75
N ILE A 400 1.07 -8.36 1.67
CA ILE A 400 1.00 -9.54 2.56
C ILE A 400 2.04 -10.57 2.12
N ASN A 401 3.31 -10.22 2.33
CA ASN A 401 4.46 -11.08 2.10
C ASN A 401 5.59 -10.79 3.11
N ILE A 402 6.54 -11.71 3.26
CA ILE A 402 7.62 -11.56 4.25
C ILE A 402 8.58 -10.46 3.85
N ARG A 403 8.70 -10.20 2.55
CA ARG A 403 9.51 -9.15 1.98
C ARG A 403 9.08 -7.78 2.47
N SER A 404 7.81 -7.40 2.28
CA SER A 404 7.26 -6.11 2.74
C SER A 404 7.27 -5.98 4.27
N TRP A 405 7.11 -7.08 4.99
CA TRP A 405 7.07 -7.05 6.45
C TRP A 405 8.46 -7.01 7.11
N THR A 406 9.56 -7.30 6.36
CA THR A 406 10.88 -7.48 6.99
C THR A 406 12.09 -7.05 6.18
N HIS A 407 11.98 -6.88 4.87
CA HIS A 407 13.13 -6.78 3.96
C HIS A 407 13.19 -5.46 3.17
N ASP A 408 12.07 -5.00 2.66
CA ASP A 408 11.93 -3.71 1.98
C ASP A 408 11.65 -2.59 2.99
N SER A 409 11.68 -1.34 2.55
CA SER A 409 11.17 -0.22 3.34
C SER A 409 9.74 0.07 2.92
N GLU A 410 8.79 0.01 3.87
CA GLU A 410 7.37 0.18 3.63
C GLU A 410 6.76 1.24 4.55
N LEU A 411 5.61 1.75 4.15
CA LEU A 411 4.83 2.73 4.90
C LEU A 411 3.34 2.40 4.79
N GLY A 412 2.67 2.30 5.92
CA GLY A 412 1.23 2.16 6.01
C GLY A 412 0.64 3.07 7.07
N CYS A 413 -0.64 3.38 6.93
CA CYS A 413 -1.41 4.11 7.93
C CYS A 413 -2.58 3.24 8.38
N VAL A 414 -2.72 3.12 9.69
CA VAL A 414 -3.90 2.56 10.32
C VAL A 414 -4.82 3.70 10.71
N VAL A 415 -6.08 3.57 10.37
CA VAL A 415 -7.14 4.50 10.74
C VAL A 415 -8.11 3.81 11.71
N TYR A 416 -8.29 4.43 12.86
CA TYR A 416 -9.31 4.11 13.85
C TYR A 416 -10.20 5.33 14.02
N ASP A 417 -11.44 5.22 13.57
CA ASP A 417 -12.41 6.33 13.66
C ASP A 417 -13.03 6.39 15.06
N GLU A 418 -13.07 7.56 15.67
CA GLU A 418 -13.77 7.78 16.95
C GLU A 418 -15.30 7.67 16.79
N SER A 419 -15.81 7.83 15.57
CA SER A 419 -17.23 7.80 15.26
C SER A 419 -17.72 6.35 15.18
N PRO A 420 -18.57 5.90 16.13
CA PRO A 420 -19.21 4.60 16.03
C PRO A 420 -20.20 4.59 14.86
N ASP A 421 -20.28 3.49 14.16
CA ASP A 421 -21.22 3.33 13.06
C ASP A 421 -22.60 2.92 13.59
N PRO A 422 -23.68 3.68 13.33
CA PRO A 422 -25.03 3.36 13.79
C PRO A 422 -25.69 2.23 13.02
N ARG A 423 -25.17 1.85 11.83
CA ARG A 423 -25.74 0.79 10.99
C ARG A 423 -25.57 -0.58 11.65
N ARG A 424 -26.52 -1.49 11.42
CA ARG A 424 -26.47 -2.85 11.97
C ARG A 424 -25.66 -3.79 11.08
N PRO A 425 -24.92 -4.76 11.68
CA PRO A 425 -24.69 -4.93 13.11
C PRO A 425 -23.75 -3.84 13.67
N GLN A 426 -24.09 -3.24 14.80
CA GLN A 426 -23.27 -2.20 15.42
C GLN A 426 -21.98 -2.73 16.05
N ASP A 427 -21.95 -4.00 16.43
CA ASP A 427 -20.77 -4.68 16.97
C ASP A 427 -20.58 -6.04 16.27
N PRO A 428 -20.03 -6.06 15.06
CA PRO A 428 -19.88 -7.31 14.31
C PRO A 428 -18.90 -8.28 14.98
N GLY A 429 -17.89 -7.79 15.68
CA GLY A 429 -16.93 -8.59 16.42
C GLY A 429 -17.47 -9.16 17.73
N GLY A 430 -18.51 -8.54 18.31
CA GLY A 430 -19.08 -8.95 19.58
C GLY A 430 -18.16 -8.73 20.79
N LEU A 431 -17.22 -7.78 20.69
CA LEU A 431 -16.27 -7.42 21.73
C LEU A 431 -16.65 -6.14 22.49
N GLY A 432 -17.75 -5.48 22.11
CA GLY A 432 -18.11 -4.16 22.61
C GLY A 432 -17.28 -3.02 21.99
N ASP A 433 -16.50 -3.31 20.96
CA ASP A 433 -15.67 -2.31 20.24
C ASP A 433 -16.54 -1.39 19.39
N GLY A 434 -17.60 -1.94 18.82
CA GLY A 434 -18.47 -1.28 17.86
C GLY A 434 -17.79 -1.05 16.50
N ALA A 435 -18.56 -1.20 15.43
CA ALA A 435 -18.08 -0.82 14.10
C ALA A 435 -17.81 0.68 14.03
N ARG A 436 -16.85 1.09 13.21
CA ARG A 436 -16.42 2.47 13.01
C ARG A 436 -16.76 2.92 11.60
N VAL A 437 -17.20 4.18 11.48
CA VAL A 437 -17.67 4.72 10.20
C VAL A 437 -16.62 4.57 9.10
N PHE A 438 -15.39 5.03 9.32
CA PHE A 438 -14.33 4.97 8.32
C PHE A 438 -14.05 3.55 7.84
N ALA A 439 -13.82 2.61 8.76
CA ALA A 439 -13.43 1.24 8.42
C ALA A 439 -14.54 0.51 7.64
N ARG A 440 -15.79 0.70 8.06
CA ARG A 440 -16.94 0.12 7.36
C ARG A 440 -17.17 0.77 6.01
N ASP A 441 -17.10 2.08 5.91
CA ASP A 441 -17.32 2.80 4.65
C ASP A 441 -16.27 2.43 3.61
N LEU A 442 -14.99 2.36 3.98
CA LEU A 442 -13.93 1.88 3.09
C LEU A 442 -14.24 0.47 2.55
N ARG A 443 -14.59 -0.47 3.44
CA ARG A 443 -14.95 -1.82 3.00
C ARG A 443 -16.18 -1.81 2.08
N LEU A 444 -17.20 -1.06 2.42
CA LEU A 444 -18.43 -1.00 1.63
C LEU A 444 -18.22 -0.32 0.28
N GLU A 445 -17.39 0.72 0.18
CA GLU A 445 -17.04 1.37 -1.08
C GLU A 445 -16.42 0.37 -2.04
N LEU A 446 -15.39 -0.35 -1.60
CA LEU A 446 -14.69 -1.36 -2.40
C LEU A 446 -15.62 -2.53 -2.77
N MET A 447 -16.42 -3.03 -1.82
CA MET A 447 -17.36 -4.12 -2.07
C MET A 447 -18.45 -3.74 -3.07
N ARG A 448 -18.99 -2.51 -2.99
CA ARG A 448 -19.98 -2.01 -3.95
C ARG A 448 -19.46 -1.98 -5.37
N GLU A 449 -18.24 -1.49 -5.54
CA GLU A 449 -17.60 -1.48 -6.85
C GLU A 449 -17.46 -2.91 -7.41
N HIS A 450 -16.96 -3.84 -6.60
CA HIS A 450 -16.78 -5.23 -7.04
C HIS A 450 -18.09 -5.97 -7.34
N LEU A 451 -19.18 -5.52 -6.74
CA LEU A 451 -20.52 -6.09 -6.94
C LEU A 451 -21.34 -5.34 -8.02
N ASP A 452 -20.83 -4.25 -8.58
CA ASP A 452 -21.61 -3.28 -9.40
C ASP A 452 -22.89 -2.83 -8.68
N ALA A 453 -22.83 -2.67 -7.36
CA ALA A 453 -24.02 -2.48 -6.52
C ALA A 453 -24.45 -1.01 -6.39
N GLY A 454 -24.03 -0.12 -7.27
CA GLY A 454 -24.42 1.29 -7.31
C GLY A 454 -24.30 2.04 -5.96
N GLY A 455 -24.34 3.38 -6.00
CA GLY A 455 -24.24 4.24 -4.82
C GLY A 455 -22.83 4.79 -4.59
N GLY A 456 -22.77 6.06 -4.14
CA GLY A 456 -21.52 6.77 -3.80
C GLY A 456 -21.16 6.68 -2.32
N PRO A 457 -20.03 7.27 -1.92
CA PRO A 457 -19.66 7.43 -0.51
C PRO A 457 -20.79 8.13 0.26
N GLY A 458 -21.19 7.55 1.40
CA GLY A 458 -22.26 8.08 2.24
C GLY A 458 -23.68 7.66 1.86
N GLU A 459 -23.90 6.99 0.72
CA GLU A 459 -25.21 6.43 0.40
C GLU A 459 -25.49 5.13 1.17
N PRO A 460 -26.78 4.79 1.45
CA PRO A 460 -27.12 3.55 2.13
C PRO A 460 -26.49 2.35 1.40
N ALA A 461 -25.84 1.47 2.16
CA ALA A 461 -25.35 0.21 1.59
C ALA A 461 -26.54 -0.60 1.05
N PRO A 462 -26.37 -1.36 -0.05
CA PRO A 462 -27.36 -2.38 -0.40
C PRO A 462 -27.67 -3.23 0.84
N ASP A 463 -28.96 -3.55 1.01
CA ASP A 463 -29.43 -4.31 2.16
C ASP A 463 -28.53 -5.53 2.42
N GLY A 464 -27.97 -5.59 3.61
CA GLY A 464 -27.17 -6.71 4.09
C GLY A 464 -25.65 -6.58 4.01
N LEU A 465 -25.03 -5.72 3.20
CA LEU A 465 -23.54 -5.65 3.10
C LEU A 465 -22.85 -5.19 4.39
N CYS A 466 -23.56 -4.53 5.29
CA CYS A 466 -23.01 -4.21 6.62
C CYS A 466 -22.81 -5.47 7.47
N ASP A 467 -23.63 -6.51 7.26
CA ASP A 467 -23.46 -7.79 7.95
C ASP A 467 -22.32 -8.61 7.33
N PRO A 468 -21.32 -9.02 8.10
CA PRO A 468 -20.16 -9.75 7.59
C PRO A 468 -20.48 -11.08 6.91
N ALA A 469 -21.51 -11.79 7.39
CA ALA A 469 -21.91 -13.06 6.79
C ALA A 469 -22.64 -12.83 5.45
N ALA A 470 -23.56 -11.87 5.43
CA ALA A 470 -24.26 -11.50 4.19
C ALA A 470 -23.30 -10.93 3.13
N ALA A 471 -22.32 -10.12 3.55
CA ALA A 471 -21.28 -9.61 2.67
C ALA A 471 -20.43 -10.74 2.05
N PHE A 472 -20.05 -11.73 2.84
CA PHE A 472 -19.31 -12.90 2.38
C PHE A 472 -20.12 -13.70 1.34
N GLU A 473 -21.42 -13.93 1.61
CA GLU A 473 -22.31 -14.63 0.69
C GLU A 473 -22.59 -13.84 -0.60
N ALA A 474 -22.73 -12.52 -0.52
CA ALA A 474 -22.92 -11.68 -1.70
C ALA A 474 -21.75 -11.78 -2.68
N PHE A 475 -20.51 -11.78 -2.18
CA PHE A 475 -19.32 -12.01 -2.99
C PHE A 475 -19.30 -13.39 -3.62
N ALA A 476 -19.65 -14.43 -2.85
CA ALA A 476 -19.69 -15.80 -3.35
C ALA A 476 -20.75 -15.98 -4.45
N GLN A 477 -21.92 -15.38 -4.29
CA GLN A 477 -23.01 -15.44 -5.28
C GLN A 477 -22.66 -14.68 -6.56
N ALA A 478 -22.13 -13.45 -6.45
CA ALA A 478 -21.72 -12.65 -7.60
C ALA A 478 -20.63 -13.36 -8.42
N ALA A 479 -19.61 -13.90 -7.74
CA ALA A 479 -18.54 -14.65 -8.39
C ALA A 479 -19.07 -15.93 -9.06
N ALA A 480 -19.95 -16.69 -8.39
CA ALA A 480 -20.54 -17.89 -8.96
C ALA A 480 -21.40 -17.60 -10.21
N ALA A 481 -22.17 -16.51 -10.19
CA ALA A 481 -22.97 -16.09 -11.34
C ALA A 481 -22.09 -15.74 -12.55
N LEU A 482 -21.01 -14.98 -12.32
CA LEU A 482 -20.08 -14.57 -13.38
C LEU A 482 -19.26 -15.76 -13.90
N ASP A 483 -18.81 -16.66 -13.02
CA ASP A 483 -18.11 -17.89 -13.41
C ASP A 483 -19.02 -18.83 -14.24
N ALA A 484 -20.29 -18.98 -13.84
CA ALA A 484 -21.27 -19.76 -14.58
C ALA A 484 -21.55 -19.18 -15.97
N TRP A 485 -21.67 -17.86 -16.08
CA TRP A 485 -21.85 -17.18 -17.36
C TRP A 485 -20.68 -17.42 -18.31
N HIS A 486 -19.44 -17.33 -17.83
CA HIS A 486 -18.25 -17.67 -18.62
C HIS A 486 -18.22 -19.16 -19.00
N GLY A 487 -18.46 -20.05 -18.03
CA GLY A 487 -18.48 -21.49 -18.25
C GLY A 487 -19.56 -21.96 -19.24
N GLY A 488 -20.69 -21.23 -19.29
CA GLY A 488 -21.78 -21.47 -20.23
C GLY A 488 -21.58 -20.88 -21.63
N GLY A 489 -20.41 -20.29 -21.92
CA GLY A 489 -20.14 -19.68 -23.22
C GLY A 489 -20.73 -18.26 -23.37
N ARG A 490 -20.97 -17.58 -22.25
CA ARG A 490 -21.48 -16.19 -22.16
C ARG A 490 -22.92 -16.04 -22.71
N PRO A 491 -23.88 -16.84 -22.26
CA PRO A 491 -25.26 -16.79 -22.75
C PRO A 491 -25.97 -15.53 -22.22
N GLY A 492 -26.55 -14.73 -23.11
CA GLY A 492 -27.34 -13.56 -22.74
C GLY A 492 -26.52 -12.42 -22.12
N PRO A 493 -27.16 -11.50 -21.38
CA PRO A 493 -26.48 -10.35 -20.77
C PRO A 493 -25.50 -10.81 -19.67
N ARG A 494 -24.40 -10.07 -19.57
CA ARG A 494 -23.41 -10.29 -18.50
C ARG A 494 -24.03 -10.04 -17.13
N PRO A 495 -23.87 -10.94 -16.15
CA PRO A 495 -24.29 -10.69 -14.78
C PRO A 495 -23.57 -9.46 -14.19
N PRO A 496 -24.20 -8.74 -13.24
CA PRO A 496 -23.52 -7.67 -12.51
C PRO A 496 -22.37 -8.20 -11.65
N GLY A 497 -21.46 -7.32 -11.31
CA GLY A 497 -20.27 -7.64 -10.52
C GLY A 497 -19.04 -7.94 -11.38
N ARG A 498 -17.87 -7.91 -10.71
CA ARG A 498 -16.55 -8.06 -11.33
C ARG A 498 -15.75 -9.22 -10.76
N LEU A 499 -16.33 -9.91 -9.78
CA LEU A 499 -15.65 -10.94 -9.03
C LEU A 499 -15.57 -12.26 -9.81
N ARG A 500 -14.37 -12.81 -9.87
CA ARG A 500 -14.10 -14.17 -10.35
C ARG A 500 -13.49 -14.97 -9.22
N ARG A 501 -13.97 -16.19 -8.99
CA ARG A 501 -13.34 -17.05 -7.99
C ARG A 501 -11.89 -17.33 -8.39
N TYR A 502 -10.95 -17.04 -7.48
CA TYR A 502 -9.54 -17.32 -7.75
C TYR A 502 -9.28 -18.83 -7.69
N VAL A 503 -8.77 -19.37 -8.79
CA VAL A 503 -8.30 -20.74 -8.91
C VAL A 503 -6.79 -20.69 -9.14
N ALA A 504 -6.03 -21.25 -8.20
CA ALA A 504 -4.57 -21.31 -8.36
C ALA A 504 -4.23 -22.19 -9.59
N PRO A 505 -3.33 -21.73 -10.47
CA PRO A 505 -2.87 -22.55 -11.57
C PRO A 505 -2.16 -23.80 -11.06
N ASP A 506 -2.37 -24.94 -11.74
CA ASP A 506 -1.62 -26.16 -11.48
C ASP A 506 -0.17 -25.98 -11.94
N LEU A 507 0.76 -26.09 -11.01
CA LEU A 507 2.19 -26.09 -11.29
C LEU A 507 2.71 -27.52 -11.29
N PRO A 508 3.41 -27.98 -12.36
CA PRO A 508 4.07 -29.27 -12.36
C PRO A 508 5.05 -29.41 -11.19
N THR A 509 5.09 -30.57 -10.55
CA THR A 509 5.91 -30.82 -9.35
C THR A 509 7.38 -30.46 -9.56
N LEU A 510 7.94 -30.73 -10.74
CA LEU A 510 9.32 -30.38 -11.09
C LEU A 510 9.53 -28.85 -11.04
N GLN A 511 8.59 -28.07 -11.58
CA GLN A 511 8.66 -26.59 -11.53
C GLN A 511 8.56 -26.09 -10.09
N GLN A 512 7.72 -26.69 -9.25
CA GLN A 512 7.61 -26.35 -7.84
C GLN A 512 8.94 -26.59 -7.10
N VAL A 513 9.60 -27.72 -7.30
CA VAL A 513 10.87 -28.07 -6.65
C VAL A 513 12.00 -27.13 -7.08
N LEU A 514 12.07 -26.77 -8.37
CA LEU A 514 13.10 -25.87 -8.89
C LEU A 514 12.86 -24.40 -8.50
N ALA A 515 11.62 -23.95 -8.46
CA ALA A 515 11.26 -22.57 -8.17
C ALA A 515 11.32 -22.23 -6.67
N ALA A 516 11.05 -23.18 -5.78
CA ALA A 516 10.92 -22.92 -4.35
C ALA A 516 12.15 -22.25 -3.69
N PRO A 517 13.40 -22.72 -3.90
CA PRO A 517 14.59 -22.08 -3.33
C PRO A 517 14.78 -20.65 -3.86
N LEU A 518 14.58 -20.45 -5.16
CA LEU A 518 14.73 -19.15 -5.82
C LEU A 518 13.65 -18.16 -5.38
N SER A 519 12.42 -18.63 -5.19
CA SER A 519 11.33 -17.81 -4.67
C SER A 519 11.67 -17.23 -3.30
N HIS A 520 12.19 -18.03 -2.37
CA HIS A 520 12.55 -17.55 -1.03
C HIS A 520 13.77 -16.61 -1.00
N ILE A 521 14.64 -16.65 -1.98
CA ILE A 521 15.86 -15.81 -2.02
C ILE A 521 15.60 -14.52 -2.79
N LEU A 522 14.91 -14.60 -3.91
CA LEU A 522 14.77 -13.49 -4.86
C LEU A 522 13.41 -12.79 -4.77
N VAL A 523 12.33 -13.58 -4.63
CA VAL A 523 10.97 -13.02 -4.70
C VAL A 523 10.46 -12.59 -3.33
N ASP A 524 10.58 -13.45 -2.32
CA ASP A 524 10.09 -13.19 -0.96
C ASP A 524 11.17 -13.41 0.12
N PRO A 525 12.28 -12.63 0.11
CA PRO A 525 13.37 -12.78 1.07
C PRO A 525 12.96 -12.33 2.47
N ASP A 526 13.38 -13.10 3.48
CA ASP A 526 13.17 -12.77 4.89
C ASP A 526 14.30 -11.90 5.44
N GLY A 527 13.99 -10.66 5.79
CA GLY A 527 14.93 -9.67 6.32
C GLY A 527 15.21 -9.80 7.82
N ARG A 528 14.53 -10.70 8.54
CA ARG A 528 14.68 -10.82 10.00
C ARG A 528 15.99 -11.45 10.42
N PRO A 529 16.51 -11.11 11.62
CA PRO A 529 17.57 -11.87 12.26
C PRO A 529 17.19 -13.35 12.46
N MET A 530 18.19 -14.24 12.46
CA MET A 530 17.98 -15.70 12.52
C MET A 530 17.13 -16.15 13.73
N GLY A 531 17.31 -15.52 14.89
CA GLY A 531 16.52 -15.84 16.08
C GLY A 531 15.02 -15.54 15.91
N MET A 532 14.69 -14.44 15.23
CA MET A 532 13.29 -14.09 14.92
C MET A 532 12.70 -15.04 13.86
N ARG A 533 13.47 -15.40 12.84
CA ARG A 533 13.02 -16.35 11.79
C ARG A 533 12.65 -17.70 12.38
N ARG A 534 13.46 -18.23 13.34
CA ARG A 534 13.21 -19.53 14.00
C ARG A 534 11.94 -19.53 14.84
N ARG A 535 11.60 -18.42 15.45
CA ARG A 535 10.41 -18.27 16.31
C ARG A 535 9.20 -17.70 15.57
N ASN A 536 9.33 -17.39 14.29
CA ASN A 536 8.36 -16.64 13.48
C ASN A 536 7.83 -15.38 14.19
N THR A 537 8.71 -14.60 14.83
CA THR A 537 8.39 -13.33 15.49
C THR A 537 8.81 -12.12 14.64
N PHE A 538 8.18 -10.97 14.89
CA PHE A 538 8.42 -9.72 14.17
C PHE A 538 8.81 -8.58 15.10
#